data_522eeee90e84adc12671528194eb6ab7
#
_entry.id   522eeee90e84adc12671528194eb6ab7
#
_cell.length_a   1.000
_cell.length_b   1.000
_cell.length_c   1.000
_cell.angle_alpha   90.00
_cell.angle_beta   90.00
_cell.angle_gamma   90.00
#
_symmetry.space_group_name_H-M   'P 1'
#
loop_
_entity.id
_entity.type
_entity.pdbx_description
1 polymer ?
#
loop_
_entity_poly.entity_id
_entity_poly.type
_entity_poly.pdbx_seq_one_letter_code
_entity_poly.pdbx_strand_id
1 'polypeptide(L)'
;MKKVFISAFLLLSLLTLNGCKSNQPPVKETGEPYGVNLACADFGSSFPGEYNKDYTYPTDQDLEYWQKKGLKLIRLPFKWERLQLDLKGPLNQHDLNKMKELVRAAEKRDMVVILDLHNYCRRFMNNEHTLIGNNGLTIGDLASFWQAIAKEFSTFKNIYGYGLMNEPHDLTPETSWFDMAQASINAIREVDTNTLIMVGGNDWSSAERWIEQSDTLKFLKDPANNLAFEAHVYFDKDASGTYKYSYEEEECYPEKGIDRVKPFVEWIKQNKFHGFIGEYGIPDNDPRWNETLDLFLGYLQENGINGTYWAAGPWWDSYFMAITPKDGKDRPQMPIIEKYTSTFKK
;
A
#
# COMPACT_ATOMS: atom_id res chain seq x y z
N MET A 1 -44.05 63.56 -40.58
CA MET A 1 -43.33 62.30 -40.80
C MET A 1 -42.35 62.07 -39.66
N LYS A 2 -42.72 61.27 -38.66
CA LYS A 2 -41.90 60.99 -37.49
C LYS A 2 -41.21 59.61 -37.71
N LYS A 3 -39.87 59.57 -37.72
CA LYS A 3 -39.08 58.36 -37.79
C LYS A 3 -38.96 57.78 -36.39
N VAL A 4 -39.43 56.57 -36.20
CA VAL A 4 -39.25 55.77 -35.00
C VAL A 4 -37.97 54.97 -35.16
N PHE A 5 -37.00 55.15 -34.23
CA PHE A 5 -35.82 54.32 -34.09
C PHE A 5 -36.15 53.22 -33.10
N ILE A 6 -36.04 51.95 -33.59
CA ILE A 6 -36.12 50.77 -32.76
C ILE A 6 -34.68 50.35 -32.43
N SER A 7 -34.29 50.55 -31.14
CA SER A 7 -33.05 50.03 -30.59
C SER A 7 -33.26 48.58 -30.17
N ALA A 8 -32.59 47.68 -30.86
CA ALA A 8 -32.50 46.27 -30.45
C ALA A 8 -31.44 46.13 -29.35
N PHE A 9 -31.86 45.79 -28.13
CA PHE A 9 -30.96 45.35 -27.05
C PHE A 9 -30.63 43.89 -27.27
N LEU A 10 -29.36 43.60 -27.63
CA LEU A 10 -28.80 42.25 -27.60
C LEU A 10 -28.48 41.91 -26.13
N LEU A 11 -29.26 41.02 -25.53
CA LEU A 11 -28.92 40.41 -24.25
C LEU A 11 -27.86 39.32 -24.49
N LEU A 12 -26.63 39.60 -24.13
CA LEU A 12 -25.55 38.63 -24.14
C LEU A 12 -25.65 37.84 -22.79
N SER A 13 -26.25 36.64 -22.83
CA SER A 13 -26.26 35.74 -21.68
C SER A 13 -24.87 35.13 -21.52
N LEU A 14 -24.08 35.61 -20.57
CA LEU A 14 -22.90 34.93 -20.09
C LEU A 14 -23.33 33.65 -19.36
N LEU A 15 -23.22 32.54 -20.03
CA LEU A 15 -23.20 31.21 -19.40
C LEU A 15 -21.89 31.09 -18.62
N THR A 16 -21.93 31.34 -17.33
CA THR A 16 -20.86 30.97 -16.40
C THR A 16 -20.85 29.43 -16.31
N LEU A 17 -19.91 28.80 -16.98
CA LEU A 17 -19.54 27.41 -16.70
C LEU A 17 -19.03 27.33 -15.27
N ASN A 18 -19.92 26.99 -14.34
CA ASN A 18 -19.51 26.52 -13.02
C ASN A 18 -18.79 25.18 -13.24
N GLY A 19 -17.46 25.24 -13.41
CA GLY A 19 -16.62 24.07 -13.28
C GLY A 19 -16.88 23.45 -11.92
N CYS A 20 -17.34 22.21 -11.87
CA CYS A 20 -17.35 21.40 -10.68
C CYS A 20 -15.91 21.39 -10.12
N LYS A 21 -15.65 22.24 -9.12
CA LYS A 21 -14.48 22.05 -8.27
C LYS A 21 -14.72 20.72 -7.55
N SER A 22 -13.94 19.71 -7.87
CA SER A 22 -13.85 18.50 -7.08
C SER A 22 -13.44 18.95 -5.66
N ASN A 23 -14.37 18.87 -4.72
CA ASN A 23 -14.05 19.02 -3.30
C ASN A 23 -13.37 17.74 -2.83
N GLN A 24 -12.18 17.48 -3.33
CA GLN A 24 -11.30 16.51 -2.67
C GLN A 24 -10.76 17.23 -1.43
N PRO A 25 -10.88 16.64 -0.23
CA PRO A 25 -10.14 17.16 0.92
C PRO A 25 -8.65 17.13 0.56
N PRO A 26 -7.88 18.12 0.99
CA PRO A 26 -6.45 18.09 0.77
C PRO A 26 -5.91 16.80 1.39
N VAL A 27 -5.19 16.02 0.58
CA VAL A 27 -4.40 14.89 1.07
C VAL A 27 -3.63 15.40 2.28
N LYS A 28 -3.74 14.72 3.41
CA LYS A 28 -2.81 14.94 4.51
C LYS A 28 -1.42 14.65 3.95
N GLU A 29 -0.66 15.70 3.65
CA GLU A 29 0.76 15.56 3.45
C GLU A 29 1.33 14.98 4.74
N THR A 30 1.47 13.66 4.77
CA THR A 30 2.29 13.00 5.76
C THR A 30 3.70 13.34 5.33
N GLY A 31 4.39 14.13 6.10
CA GLY A 31 5.64 14.77 5.67
C GLY A 31 6.81 13.83 5.35
N GLU A 32 6.59 12.53 5.23
CA GLU A 32 7.62 11.53 4.88
C GLU A 32 7.10 10.66 3.74
N PRO A 33 7.70 10.73 2.53
CA PRO A 33 7.22 9.99 1.37
C PRO A 33 7.57 8.52 1.40
N TYR A 34 8.63 8.15 2.12
CA TYR A 34 9.12 6.79 2.14
C TYR A 34 9.07 6.20 3.53
N GLY A 35 8.68 4.95 3.56
CA GLY A 35 8.58 4.15 4.77
C GLY A 35 9.16 2.76 4.58
N VAL A 36 8.75 1.85 5.42
CA VAL A 36 9.27 0.48 5.45
C VAL A 36 8.16 -0.51 5.74
N ASN A 37 8.21 -1.66 5.05
CA ASN A 37 7.43 -2.83 5.43
C ASN A 37 8.08 -3.47 6.65
N LEU A 38 7.42 -3.41 7.81
CA LEU A 38 7.82 -4.18 8.99
C LEU A 38 7.12 -5.54 8.95
N ALA A 39 7.61 -6.40 8.06
CA ALA A 39 7.04 -7.69 7.75
C ALA A 39 7.56 -8.74 8.74
N CYS A 40 6.68 -9.33 9.49
CA CYS A 40 6.95 -10.44 10.41
C CYS A 40 5.65 -11.03 11.00
N ALA A 41 4.56 -10.28 11.01
CA ALA A 41 3.25 -10.78 11.42
C ALA A 41 2.55 -11.59 10.31
N ASP A 42 3.10 -11.58 9.11
CA ASP A 42 2.68 -12.37 7.94
C ASP A 42 3.49 -13.65 7.76
N PHE A 43 4.57 -13.87 8.53
CA PHE A 43 5.49 -15.00 8.41
C PHE A 43 4.85 -16.36 8.70
N GLY A 44 5.57 -17.41 8.25
CA GLY A 44 5.25 -18.80 8.50
C GLY A 44 4.16 -19.36 7.60
N SER A 45 4.26 -20.67 7.38
CA SER A 45 3.31 -21.47 6.58
C SER A 45 2.30 -22.24 7.42
N SER A 46 2.42 -22.18 8.75
CA SER A 46 1.46 -22.77 9.68
C SER A 46 0.36 -21.77 10.00
N PHE A 47 -0.91 -22.17 9.89
CA PHE A 47 -2.04 -21.28 10.16
C PHE A 47 -2.98 -21.90 11.21
N PRO A 48 -3.36 -21.11 12.25
CA PRO A 48 -2.96 -19.71 12.48
C PRO A 48 -1.50 -19.52 12.86
N GLY A 49 -0.76 -20.59 13.20
CA GLY A 49 0.61 -20.54 13.71
C GLY A 49 0.70 -20.18 15.19
N GLU A 50 1.91 -20.23 15.74
CA GLU A 50 2.22 -19.93 17.13
C GLU A 50 3.04 -18.65 17.22
N TYR A 51 2.56 -17.68 17.99
CA TYR A 51 3.25 -16.40 18.20
C TYR A 51 4.66 -16.62 18.80
N ASN A 52 5.64 -15.85 18.31
CA ASN A 52 7.08 -15.95 18.61
C ASN A 52 7.76 -17.27 18.18
N LYS A 53 7.09 -18.05 17.35
CA LYS A 53 7.66 -19.27 16.77
C LYS A 53 7.48 -19.28 15.25
N ASP A 54 6.25 -19.13 14.77
CA ASP A 54 5.94 -19.10 13.35
C ASP A 54 5.86 -17.66 12.82
N TYR A 55 5.50 -16.71 13.67
CA TYR A 55 5.43 -15.28 13.36
C TYR A 55 5.62 -14.43 14.62
N THR A 56 5.85 -13.13 14.44
CA THR A 56 5.94 -12.17 15.53
C THR A 56 5.39 -10.80 15.08
N TYR A 57 5.33 -9.83 15.99
CA TYR A 57 5.03 -8.43 15.68
C TYR A 57 6.23 -7.55 15.99
N PRO A 58 6.44 -6.44 15.25
CA PRO A 58 7.43 -5.45 15.62
C PRO A 58 7.11 -4.86 17.00
N THR A 59 8.15 -4.55 17.76
CA THR A 59 8.05 -3.98 19.10
C THR A 59 8.34 -2.48 19.10
N ASP A 60 8.10 -1.82 20.24
CA ASP A 60 8.48 -0.43 20.45
C ASP A 60 9.99 -0.19 20.20
N GLN A 61 10.84 -1.15 20.56
CA GLN A 61 12.29 -1.06 20.35
C GLN A 61 12.65 -1.10 18.87
N ASP A 62 11.94 -1.88 18.06
CA ASP A 62 12.18 -1.94 16.61
C ASP A 62 11.88 -0.59 15.95
N LEU A 63 10.85 0.14 16.42
CA LEU A 63 10.47 1.43 15.87
C LEU A 63 11.51 2.53 16.09
N GLU A 64 12.33 2.45 17.16
CA GLU A 64 13.32 3.46 17.50
C GLU A 64 14.35 3.64 16.38
N TYR A 65 14.79 2.54 15.77
CA TYR A 65 15.75 2.58 14.66
C TYR A 65 15.15 3.27 13.43
N TRP A 66 13.95 2.90 13.04
CA TRP A 66 13.27 3.47 11.86
C TRP A 66 12.96 4.95 12.04
N GLN A 67 12.54 5.35 13.24
CA GLN A 67 12.35 6.75 13.58
C GLN A 67 13.65 7.56 13.41
N LYS A 68 14.78 7.04 13.93
CA LYS A 68 16.10 7.70 13.79
C LYS A 68 16.54 7.84 12.33
N LYS A 69 16.14 6.89 11.48
CA LYS A 69 16.41 6.89 10.04
C LYS A 69 15.44 7.78 9.23
N GLY A 70 14.45 8.40 9.86
CA GLY A 70 13.45 9.22 9.21
C GLY A 70 12.35 8.44 8.49
N LEU A 71 12.30 7.12 8.65
CA LEU A 71 11.28 6.23 8.07
C LEU A 71 10.06 6.18 8.99
N LYS A 72 9.19 7.17 8.86
CA LYS A 72 8.02 7.35 9.74
C LYS A 72 6.73 6.71 9.24
N LEU A 73 6.74 6.14 8.06
CA LEU A 73 5.63 5.39 7.51
C LEU A 73 5.91 3.88 7.62
N ILE A 74 5.04 3.17 8.29
CA ILE A 74 5.15 1.72 8.46
C ILE A 74 4.01 1.05 7.69
N ARG A 75 4.34 0.13 6.80
CA ARG A 75 3.36 -0.84 6.29
C ARG A 75 3.50 -2.10 7.14
N LEU A 76 2.41 -2.53 7.79
CA LEU A 76 2.36 -3.71 8.65
C LEU A 76 1.59 -4.83 7.94
N PRO A 77 2.30 -5.77 7.29
CA PRO A 77 1.69 -6.98 6.75
C PRO A 77 1.15 -7.87 7.88
N PHE A 78 -0.09 -8.34 7.76
CA PHE A 78 -0.70 -9.28 8.70
C PHE A 78 -1.60 -10.29 7.98
N LYS A 79 -1.94 -11.40 8.64
CA LYS A 79 -2.77 -12.48 8.08
C LYS A 79 -4.18 -12.50 8.67
N TRP A 80 -5.17 -12.70 7.79
CA TRP A 80 -6.57 -12.85 8.17
C TRP A 80 -6.78 -13.97 9.20
N GLU A 81 -6.17 -15.12 8.94
CA GLU A 81 -6.30 -16.35 9.73
C GLU A 81 -5.85 -16.19 11.19
N ARG A 82 -4.96 -15.25 11.45
CA ARG A 82 -4.47 -14.92 12.80
C ARG A 82 -5.40 -13.99 13.54
N LEU A 83 -5.92 -13.00 12.84
CA LEU A 83 -6.85 -12.04 13.43
C LEU A 83 -8.29 -12.54 13.57
N GLN A 84 -8.68 -13.52 12.76
CA GLN A 84 -10.00 -14.13 12.84
C GLN A 84 -9.86 -15.65 12.67
N LEU A 85 -9.75 -16.37 13.79
CA LEU A 85 -9.49 -17.82 13.79
C LEU A 85 -10.60 -18.61 13.08
N ASP A 86 -11.83 -18.34 13.46
CA ASP A 86 -13.00 -18.91 12.81
C ASP A 86 -13.59 -17.90 11.83
N LEU A 87 -13.94 -18.34 10.63
CA LEU A 87 -14.62 -17.51 9.64
C LEU A 87 -15.93 -16.96 10.23
N LYS A 88 -16.12 -15.63 10.16
CA LYS A 88 -17.24 -14.91 10.80
C LYS A 88 -17.22 -14.90 12.35
N GLY A 89 -16.19 -15.48 12.96
CA GLY A 89 -15.99 -15.42 14.41
C GLY A 89 -15.49 -14.04 14.88
N PRO A 90 -15.36 -13.86 16.20
CA PRO A 90 -14.77 -12.64 16.75
C PRO A 90 -13.30 -12.52 16.39
N LEU A 91 -12.77 -11.28 16.43
CA LEU A 91 -11.33 -11.04 16.26
C LEU A 91 -10.54 -11.65 17.43
N ASN A 92 -9.44 -12.31 17.10
CA ASN A 92 -8.48 -12.83 18.07
C ASN A 92 -7.85 -11.70 18.86
N GLN A 93 -8.15 -11.63 20.14
CA GLN A 93 -7.72 -10.54 21.02
C GLN A 93 -6.22 -10.50 21.23
N HIS A 94 -5.51 -11.61 21.14
CA HIS A 94 -4.05 -11.63 21.27
C HIS A 94 -3.41 -10.81 20.14
N ASP A 95 -3.67 -11.18 18.88
CA ASP A 95 -3.08 -10.52 17.72
C ASP A 95 -3.60 -9.10 17.54
N LEU A 96 -4.89 -8.87 17.77
CA LEU A 96 -5.48 -7.53 17.75
C LEU A 96 -4.78 -6.59 18.74
N ASN A 97 -4.49 -7.07 19.96
CA ASN A 97 -3.79 -6.27 20.96
C ASN A 97 -2.34 -6.00 20.56
N LYS A 98 -1.63 -6.97 19.94
CA LYS A 98 -0.27 -6.75 19.39
C LYS A 98 -0.25 -5.67 18.31
N MET A 99 -1.18 -5.68 17.39
CA MET A 99 -1.32 -4.61 16.40
C MET A 99 -1.61 -3.26 17.05
N LYS A 100 -2.51 -3.20 18.02
CA LYS A 100 -2.82 -1.95 18.75
C LYS A 100 -1.63 -1.46 19.59
N GLU A 101 -0.85 -2.34 20.19
CA GLU A 101 0.39 -2.00 20.89
C GLU A 101 1.39 -1.33 19.95
N LEU A 102 1.60 -1.90 18.74
CA LEU A 102 2.46 -1.32 17.73
C LEU A 102 1.95 0.06 17.26
N VAL A 103 0.66 0.19 16.96
CA VAL A 103 0.07 1.47 16.52
C VAL A 103 0.26 2.56 17.58
N ARG A 104 0.03 2.25 18.88
CA ARG A 104 0.29 3.19 19.98
C ARG A 104 1.77 3.54 20.14
N ALA A 105 2.66 2.57 19.95
CA ALA A 105 4.10 2.80 20.00
C ALA A 105 4.56 3.70 18.86
N ALA A 106 4.01 3.51 17.64
CA ALA A 106 4.23 4.36 16.49
C ALA A 106 3.71 5.79 16.73
N GLU A 107 2.50 5.96 17.30
CA GLU A 107 1.93 7.28 17.61
C GLU A 107 2.84 8.11 18.54
N LYS A 108 3.40 7.49 19.57
CA LYS A 108 4.36 8.15 20.49
C LYS A 108 5.64 8.64 19.82
N ARG A 109 5.92 8.15 18.60
CA ARG A 109 7.12 8.47 17.82
C ARG A 109 6.82 9.33 16.59
N ASP A 110 5.62 9.89 16.48
CA ASP A 110 5.13 10.61 15.31
C ASP A 110 5.25 9.76 14.02
N MET A 111 5.00 8.46 14.16
CA MET A 111 4.97 7.50 13.06
C MET A 111 3.54 7.11 12.73
N VAL A 112 3.28 6.84 11.46
CA VAL A 112 1.98 6.41 10.94
C VAL A 112 2.03 4.99 10.41
N VAL A 113 0.89 4.29 10.42
CA VAL A 113 0.82 2.86 10.11
C VAL A 113 -0.23 2.58 9.03
N ILE A 114 0.18 1.83 8.00
CA ILE A 114 -0.72 1.14 7.06
C ILE A 114 -0.96 -0.27 7.61
N LEU A 115 -2.22 -0.65 7.74
CA LEU A 115 -2.61 -2.03 8.05
C LEU A 115 -2.81 -2.78 6.75
N ASP A 116 -1.90 -3.68 6.40
CA ASP A 116 -1.90 -4.41 5.14
C ASP A 116 -2.36 -5.86 5.31
N LEU A 117 -3.50 -6.19 4.70
CA LEU A 117 -4.00 -7.57 4.66
C LEU A 117 -3.20 -8.40 3.65
N HIS A 118 -2.22 -9.16 4.12
CA HIS A 118 -1.23 -9.85 3.31
C HIS A 118 -1.67 -11.25 2.86
N ASN A 119 -2.84 -11.34 2.18
CA ASN A 119 -3.54 -12.60 1.94
C ASN A 119 -3.80 -12.96 0.46
N TYR A 120 -3.37 -12.17 -0.53
CA TYR A 120 -3.41 -12.56 -1.95
C TYR A 120 -4.81 -12.99 -2.46
N CYS A 121 -5.88 -12.35 -1.96
CA CYS A 121 -7.29 -12.76 -2.17
C CYS A 121 -7.62 -14.18 -1.72
N ARG A 122 -6.88 -14.72 -0.75
CA ARG A 122 -7.07 -16.07 -0.20
C ARG A 122 -7.18 -16.04 1.31
N ARG A 123 -7.72 -17.12 1.86
CA ARG A 123 -7.69 -17.41 3.28
C ARG A 123 -7.38 -18.89 3.49
N PHE A 124 -6.47 -19.18 4.43
CA PHE A 124 -6.19 -20.56 4.79
C PHE A 124 -7.38 -21.13 5.60
N MET A 125 -8.01 -22.15 5.09
CA MET A 125 -9.10 -22.88 5.74
C MET A 125 -9.16 -24.30 5.19
N ASN A 126 -9.65 -25.27 6.00
CA ASN A 126 -9.73 -26.67 5.59
C ASN A 126 -8.38 -27.25 5.05
N ASN A 127 -7.24 -26.81 5.61
CA ASN A 127 -5.87 -27.15 5.21
C ASN A 127 -5.46 -26.74 3.79
N GLU A 128 -6.10 -25.73 3.21
CA GLU A 128 -5.75 -25.16 1.91
C GLU A 128 -5.90 -23.64 1.87
N HIS A 129 -5.18 -22.99 0.96
CA HIS A 129 -5.38 -21.57 0.64
C HIS A 129 -6.58 -21.43 -0.30
N THR A 130 -7.74 -21.16 0.29
CA THR A 130 -8.99 -20.99 -0.44
C THR A 130 -9.10 -19.60 -1.04
N LEU A 131 -9.35 -19.50 -2.34
CA LEU A 131 -9.62 -18.24 -3.04
C LEU A 131 -11.00 -17.70 -2.62
N ILE A 132 -11.07 -16.39 -2.36
CA ILE A 132 -12.35 -15.72 -2.05
C ILE A 132 -13.31 -15.89 -3.25
N GLY A 133 -14.51 -16.31 -2.98
CA GLY A 133 -15.51 -16.73 -3.99
C GLY A 133 -15.66 -18.24 -4.10
N ASN A 134 -14.74 -19.04 -3.54
CA ASN A 134 -14.76 -20.50 -3.60
C ASN A 134 -14.99 -21.15 -2.24
N ASN A 135 -15.43 -22.40 -2.24
CA ASN A 135 -15.50 -23.29 -1.08
C ASN A 135 -16.18 -22.67 0.18
N GLY A 136 -17.16 -21.78 -0.03
CA GLY A 136 -17.90 -21.13 1.05
C GLY A 136 -17.22 -19.87 1.62
N LEU A 137 -16.05 -19.50 1.15
CA LEU A 137 -15.41 -18.20 1.44
C LEU A 137 -15.96 -17.13 0.48
N THR A 138 -16.65 -16.13 1.01
CA THR A 138 -17.37 -15.15 0.19
C THR A 138 -16.75 -13.75 0.23
N ILE A 139 -17.10 -12.92 -0.75
CA ILE A 139 -16.78 -11.48 -0.74
C ILE A 139 -17.34 -10.79 0.52
N GLY A 140 -18.53 -11.20 0.96
CA GLY A 140 -19.14 -10.69 2.20
C GLY A 140 -18.34 -11.03 3.46
N ASP A 141 -17.61 -12.13 3.47
CA ASP A 141 -16.72 -12.47 4.59
C ASP A 141 -15.52 -11.53 4.67
N LEU A 142 -14.89 -11.20 3.53
CA LEU A 142 -13.83 -10.19 3.47
C LEU A 142 -14.34 -8.82 3.89
N ALA A 143 -15.49 -8.40 3.37
CA ALA A 143 -16.10 -7.11 3.71
C ALA A 143 -16.40 -7.00 5.22
N SER A 144 -16.98 -8.05 5.81
CA SER A 144 -17.28 -8.10 7.25
C SER A 144 -15.99 -8.09 8.10
N PHE A 145 -14.94 -8.76 7.65
CA PHE A 145 -13.64 -8.74 8.31
C PHE A 145 -13.07 -7.32 8.31
N TRP A 146 -13.07 -6.62 7.17
CA TRP A 146 -12.60 -5.24 7.10
C TRP A 146 -13.44 -4.27 7.93
N GLN A 147 -14.76 -4.45 7.98
CA GLN A 147 -15.61 -3.67 8.88
C GLN A 147 -15.20 -3.84 10.34
N ALA A 148 -14.94 -5.08 10.76
CA ALA A 148 -14.48 -5.36 12.12
C ALA A 148 -13.12 -4.73 12.42
N ILE A 149 -12.15 -4.83 11.51
CA ILE A 149 -10.83 -4.17 11.65
C ILE A 149 -10.97 -2.65 11.69
N ALA A 150 -11.69 -2.05 10.75
CA ALA A 150 -11.89 -0.60 10.72
C ALA A 150 -12.55 -0.09 12.01
N LYS A 151 -13.53 -0.80 12.55
CA LYS A 151 -14.16 -0.44 13.83
C LYS A 151 -13.17 -0.41 14.99
N GLU A 152 -12.19 -1.32 15.02
CA GLU A 152 -11.18 -1.42 16.07
C GLU A 152 -10.09 -0.33 15.96
N PHE A 153 -9.85 0.19 14.73
CA PHE A 153 -8.75 1.11 14.46
C PHE A 153 -9.19 2.54 14.10
N SER A 154 -10.46 2.80 13.79
CA SER A 154 -10.96 4.13 13.36
C SER A 154 -10.69 5.27 14.35
N THR A 155 -10.46 4.98 15.63
CA THR A 155 -10.17 5.99 16.66
C THR A 155 -8.69 6.35 16.77
N PHE A 156 -7.79 5.59 16.16
CA PHE A 156 -6.36 5.89 16.15
C PHE A 156 -6.04 6.94 15.09
N LYS A 157 -5.39 8.03 15.50
CA LYS A 157 -5.10 9.16 14.60
C LYS A 157 -3.93 8.92 13.67
N ASN A 158 -3.12 7.92 13.96
CA ASN A 158 -1.93 7.56 13.23
C ASN A 158 -2.10 6.32 12.33
N ILE A 159 -3.33 5.85 12.10
CA ILE A 159 -3.58 4.95 10.97
C ILE A 159 -3.50 5.80 9.71
N TYR A 160 -2.50 5.51 8.87
CA TYR A 160 -2.33 6.14 7.56
C TYR A 160 -3.36 5.61 6.57
N GLY A 161 -3.52 4.29 6.53
CA GLY A 161 -4.47 3.67 5.62
C GLY A 161 -4.74 2.20 5.91
N TYR A 162 -5.81 1.69 5.28
CA TYR A 162 -6.16 0.28 5.22
C TYR A 162 -5.79 -0.27 3.85
N GLY A 163 -4.75 -1.10 3.78
CA GLY A 163 -4.35 -1.86 2.58
C GLY A 163 -5.26 -3.07 2.42
N LEU A 164 -6.24 -2.96 1.51
CA LEU A 164 -7.35 -3.92 1.41
C LEU A 164 -6.90 -5.35 1.14
N MET A 165 -5.82 -5.51 0.36
CA MET A 165 -5.29 -6.82 0.01
C MET A 165 -3.91 -6.68 -0.62
N ASN A 166 -2.93 -7.36 -0.07
CA ASN A 166 -1.64 -7.53 -0.73
C ASN A 166 -1.80 -8.42 -1.98
N GLU A 167 -1.30 -7.94 -3.10
CA GLU A 167 -1.05 -8.69 -4.34
C GLU A 167 -2.18 -9.63 -4.79
N PRO A 168 -3.36 -9.12 -5.14
CA PRO A 168 -4.39 -9.91 -5.83
C PRO A 168 -3.83 -10.57 -7.10
N HIS A 169 -3.91 -11.90 -7.21
CA HIS A 169 -3.39 -12.63 -8.38
C HIS A 169 -4.12 -13.95 -8.62
N ASP A 170 -4.00 -14.48 -9.84
CA ASP A 170 -4.61 -15.76 -10.27
C ASP A 170 -6.09 -15.84 -9.91
N LEU A 171 -6.81 -14.76 -10.17
CA LEU A 171 -8.25 -14.68 -9.98
C LEU A 171 -8.98 -15.27 -11.19
N THR A 172 -10.12 -15.90 -10.94
CA THR A 172 -11.00 -16.37 -12.02
C THR A 172 -11.97 -15.26 -12.45
N PRO A 173 -12.62 -15.36 -13.62
CA PRO A 173 -13.62 -14.37 -14.03
C PRO A 173 -14.77 -14.19 -13.04
N GLU A 174 -15.06 -15.23 -12.22
CA GLU A 174 -16.11 -15.23 -11.20
C GLU A 174 -15.64 -14.62 -9.87
N THR A 175 -14.34 -14.39 -9.71
CA THR A 175 -13.71 -13.87 -8.48
C THR A 175 -13.06 -12.51 -8.74
N SER A 176 -13.89 -11.49 -8.98
CA SER A 176 -13.44 -10.14 -9.32
C SER A 176 -12.80 -9.43 -8.12
N TRP A 177 -11.53 -9.01 -8.27
CA TRP A 177 -10.90 -8.13 -7.28
C TRP A 177 -11.63 -6.79 -7.14
N PHE A 178 -12.15 -6.27 -8.25
CA PHE A 178 -12.95 -5.04 -8.22
C PHE A 178 -14.15 -5.18 -7.27
N ASP A 179 -14.89 -6.28 -7.34
CA ASP A 179 -16.06 -6.50 -6.49
C ASP A 179 -15.68 -6.72 -5.02
N MET A 180 -14.56 -7.43 -4.76
CA MET A 180 -13.99 -7.60 -3.42
C MET A 180 -13.58 -6.27 -2.81
N ALA A 181 -12.87 -5.43 -3.57
CA ALA A 181 -12.44 -4.11 -3.15
C ALA A 181 -13.63 -3.18 -2.88
N GLN A 182 -14.61 -3.14 -3.79
CA GLN A 182 -15.80 -2.30 -3.63
C GLN A 182 -16.61 -2.71 -2.40
N ALA A 183 -16.80 -4.01 -2.16
CA ALA A 183 -17.50 -4.50 -0.98
C ALA A 183 -16.77 -4.13 0.32
N SER A 184 -15.44 -4.26 0.33
CA SER A 184 -14.61 -3.89 1.48
C SER A 184 -14.65 -2.38 1.76
N ILE A 185 -14.55 -1.54 0.71
CA ILE A 185 -14.71 -0.08 0.82
C ILE A 185 -16.04 0.26 1.47
N ASN A 186 -17.15 -0.29 0.96
CA ASN A 186 -18.48 -0.02 1.48
C ASN A 186 -18.59 -0.38 2.96
N ALA A 187 -18.09 -1.57 3.35
CA ALA A 187 -18.14 -2.05 4.73
C ALA A 187 -17.28 -1.22 5.69
N ILE A 188 -16.08 -0.80 5.27
CA ILE A 188 -15.23 0.11 6.05
C ILE A 188 -15.96 1.43 6.27
N ARG A 189 -16.59 2.01 5.24
CA ARG A 189 -17.22 3.33 5.31
C ARG A 189 -18.47 3.38 6.20
N GLU A 190 -19.04 2.25 6.54
CA GLU A 190 -20.11 2.17 7.56
C GLU A 190 -19.59 2.52 8.98
N VAL A 191 -18.28 2.35 9.24
CA VAL A 191 -17.69 2.55 10.58
C VAL A 191 -16.52 3.53 10.62
N ASP A 192 -15.89 3.81 9.48
CA ASP A 192 -14.79 4.77 9.34
C ASP A 192 -14.92 5.57 8.04
N THR A 193 -15.27 6.85 8.18
CA THR A 193 -15.51 7.76 7.05
C THR A 193 -14.29 8.59 6.66
N ASN A 194 -13.13 8.40 7.30
CA ASN A 194 -12.00 9.32 7.14
C ASN A 194 -10.69 8.65 6.71
N THR A 195 -10.39 7.45 7.22
CA THR A 195 -9.11 6.79 6.96
C THR A 195 -8.93 6.50 5.47
N LEU A 196 -7.72 6.71 4.95
CA LEU A 196 -7.35 6.36 3.58
C LEU A 196 -7.58 4.87 3.34
N ILE A 197 -8.16 4.51 2.21
CA ILE A 197 -8.24 3.12 1.77
C ILE A 197 -7.29 2.93 0.60
N MET A 198 -6.42 1.94 0.71
CA MET A 198 -5.40 1.62 -0.28
C MET A 198 -5.80 0.35 -1.02
N VAL A 199 -5.83 0.45 -2.34
CA VAL A 199 -6.30 -0.63 -3.22
C VAL A 199 -5.13 -1.14 -4.05
N GLY A 200 -4.68 -2.34 -3.77
CA GLY A 200 -3.66 -3.03 -4.57
C GLY A 200 -4.17 -3.34 -5.98
N GLY A 201 -3.27 -3.38 -6.96
CA GLY A 201 -3.59 -3.80 -8.32
C GLY A 201 -3.80 -5.30 -8.45
N ASN A 202 -4.37 -5.74 -9.57
CA ASN A 202 -4.33 -7.14 -9.98
C ASN A 202 -2.91 -7.56 -10.36
N ASP A 203 -2.72 -8.86 -10.58
CA ASP A 203 -1.49 -9.41 -11.12
C ASP A 203 -0.27 -9.00 -10.28
N TRP A 204 -0.30 -9.39 -8.99
CA TRP A 204 0.68 -9.04 -7.96
C TRP A 204 0.92 -7.54 -7.80
N SER A 205 -0.13 -6.73 -7.97
CA SER A 205 -0.06 -5.26 -7.90
C SER A 205 0.99 -4.66 -8.85
N SER A 206 1.28 -5.32 -9.99
CA SER A 206 2.34 -4.96 -10.91
C SER A 206 2.18 -3.55 -11.46
N ALA A 207 3.16 -2.67 -11.18
CA ALA A 207 3.18 -1.32 -11.74
C ALA A 207 3.38 -1.32 -13.26
N GLU A 208 4.21 -2.22 -13.77
CA GLU A 208 4.55 -2.36 -15.18
C GLU A 208 3.32 -2.76 -16.01
N ARG A 209 2.50 -3.67 -15.48
CA ARG A 209 1.27 -4.15 -16.16
C ARG A 209 -0.01 -3.47 -15.67
N TRP A 210 0.11 -2.35 -14.96
CA TRP A 210 -1.03 -1.69 -14.31
C TRP A 210 -2.18 -1.38 -15.25
N ILE A 211 -1.90 -0.79 -16.41
CA ILE A 211 -2.93 -0.38 -17.37
C ILE A 211 -3.65 -1.61 -17.93
N GLU A 212 -2.92 -2.70 -18.20
CA GLU A 212 -3.49 -3.92 -18.75
C GLU A 212 -4.36 -4.67 -17.72
N GLN A 213 -3.90 -4.75 -16.47
CA GLN A 213 -4.47 -5.64 -15.47
C GLN A 213 -5.40 -4.93 -14.47
N SER A 214 -5.22 -3.63 -14.24
CA SER A 214 -5.82 -2.91 -13.12
C SER A 214 -6.61 -1.65 -13.52
N ASP A 215 -6.70 -1.29 -14.81
CA ASP A 215 -7.35 -0.04 -15.25
C ASP A 215 -8.81 0.08 -14.78
N THR A 216 -9.51 -1.03 -14.65
CA THR A 216 -10.92 -1.05 -14.19
C THR A 216 -11.08 -0.54 -12.76
N LEU A 217 -10.05 -0.57 -11.92
CA LEU A 217 -10.09 -0.08 -10.55
C LEU A 217 -10.42 1.42 -10.46
N LYS A 218 -10.20 2.20 -11.51
CA LYS A 218 -10.62 3.62 -11.60
C LYS A 218 -12.13 3.85 -11.42
N PHE A 219 -12.94 2.82 -11.56
CA PHE A 219 -14.39 2.90 -11.41
C PHE A 219 -14.87 2.62 -9.97
N LEU A 220 -13.98 2.25 -9.06
CA LEU A 220 -14.30 2.10 -7.65
C LEU A 220 -14.90 3.40 -7.08
N LYS A 221 -15.86 3.23 -6.19
CA LYS A 221 -16.56 4.34 -5.55
C LYS A 221 -16.29 4.33 -4.05
N ASP A 222 -15.85 5.47 -3.56
CA ASP A 222 -15.71 5.72 -2.13
C ASP A 222 -16.50 6.98 -1.76
N PRO A 223 -17.52 6.89 -0.88
CA PRO A 223 -18.29 8.06 -0.47
C PRO A 223 -17.43 9.11 0.25
N ALA A 224 -16.31 8.72 0.86
CA ALA A 224 -15.34 9.65 1.46
C ALA A 224 -14.40 10.29 0.45
N ASN A 225 -14.38 9.79 -0.81
CA ASN A 225 -13.43 10.20 -1.85
C ASN A 225 -11.97 10.19 -1.37
N ASN A 226 -11.59 9.15 -0.65
CA ASN A 226 -10.28 9.00 -0.01
C ASN A 226 -9.65 7.62 -0.30
N LEU A 227 -9.41 7.35 -1.60
CA LEU A 227 -8.72 6.16 -2.10
C LEU A 227 -7.30 6.50 -2.53
N ALA A 228 -6.37 5.58 -2.29
CA ALA A 228 -5.10 5.49 -2.98
C ALA A 228 -4.99 4.15 -3.73
N PHE A 229 -4.24 4.13 -4.81
CA PHE A 229 -3.94 2.91 -5.52
C PHE A 229 -2.50 2.48 -5.23
N GLU A 230 -2.31 1.19 -4.97
CA GLU A 230 -1.05 0.62 -4.53
C GLU A 230 -0.48 -0.32 -5.59
N ALA A 231 0.77 -0.05 -5.99
CA ALA A 231 1.52 -0.89 -6.92
C ALA A 231 2.82 -1.40 -6.28
N HIS A 232 3.35 -2.50 -6.81
CA HIS A 232 4.63 -3.10 -6.43
C HIS A 232 5.61 -3.07 -7.59
N VAL A 233 6.90 -2.89 -7.30
CA VAL A 233 7.96 -2.79 -8.31
C VAL A 233 9.22 -3.47 -7.83
N TYR A 234 9.66 -4.51 -8.54
CA TYR A 234 10.98 -5.13 -8.36
C TYR A 234 11.80 -5.01 -9.65
N PHE A 235 13.14 -5.04 -9.55
CA PHE A 235 14.02 -4.71 -10.67
C PHE A 235 14.70 -5.92 -11.30
N ASP A 236 14.43 -7.13 -10.77
CA ASP A 236 14.86 -8.39 -11.36
C ASP A 236 14.13 -8.69 -12.67
N LYS A 237 14.62 -9.64 -13.46
CA LYS A 237 14.19 -9.87 -14.84
C LYS A 237 12.69 -10.10 -14.99
N ASP A 238 12.11 -10.88 -14.11
CA ASP A 238 10.68 -11.26 -14.10
C ASP A 238 9.80 -10.43 -13.14
N ALA A 239 10.35 -9.39 -12.52
CA ALA A 239 9.69 -8.52 -11.56
C ALA A 239 9.16 -9.24 -10.31
N SER A 240 9.69 -10.41 -9.97
CA SER A 240 9.23 -11.23 -8.86
C SER A 240 9.81 -10.86 -7.49
N GLY A 241 10.88 -10.04 -7.45
CA GLY A 241 11.63 -9.74 -6.23
C GLY A 241 12.50 -10.90 -5.74
N THR A 242 12.71 -11.92 -6.57
CA THR A 242 13.54 -13.08 -6.19
C THR A 242 15.01 -12.89 -6.44
N TYR A 243 15.41 -12.05 -7.39
CA TYR A 243 16.80 -11.67 -7.72
C TYR A 243 17.75 -12.88 -7.72
N LYS A 244 17.41 -13.88 -8.52
CA LYS A 244 18.12 -15.18 -8.55
C LYS A 244 19.51 -15.11 -9.14
N TYR A 245 19.78 -14.09 -9.95
CA TYR A 245 20.96 -14.00 -10.79
C TYR A 245 21.75 -12.72 -10.53
N SER A 246 22.87 -12.51 -11.24
CA SER A 246 23.66 -11.29 -11.18
C SER A 246 22.91 -10.11 -11.81
N TYR A 247 23.36 -8.89 -11.52
CA TYR A 247 22.77 -7.66 -12.07
C TYR A 247 22.64 -7.71 -13.60
N GLU A 248 23.64 -8.26 -14.30
CA GLU A 248 23.62 -8.43 -15.76
C GLU A 248 22.64 -9.51 -16.23
N GLU A 249 22.61 -10.66 -15.56
CA GLU A 249 21.73 -11.77 -15.92
C GLU A 249 20.25 -11.45 -15.62
N GLU A 250 20.00 -10.58 -14.62
CA GLU A 250 18.68 -9.98 -14.36
C GLU A 250 18.32 -8.91 -15.40
N GLU A 251 19.20 -8.69 -16.39
CA GLU A 251 19.00 -7.67 -17.43
C GLU A 251 18.70 -6.29 -16.82
N CYS A 252 19.32 -5.99 -15.65
CA CYS A 252 19.12 -4.75 -14.97
C CYS A 252 20.00 -3.64 -15.55
N TYR A 253 19.49 -2.42 -15.51
CA TYR A 253 20.15 -1.17 -15.89
C TYR A 253 19.64 -0.05 -14.97
N PRO A 254 20.35 1.10 -14.88
CA PRO A 254 20.02 2.12 -13.89
C PRO A 254 18.58 2.62 -13.90
N GLU A 255 17.96 2.81 -15.06
CA GLU A 255 16.61 3.35 -15.21
C GLU A 255 15.50 2.28 -15.18
N LYS A 256 15.83 1.00 -14.98
CA LYS A 256 14.83 -0.10 -15.05
C LYS A 256 13.67 0.08 -14.10
N GLY A 257 13.93 0.59 -12.89
CA GLY A 257 12.86 0.89 -11.92
C GLY A 257 11.91 1.99 -12.41
N ILE A 258 12.44 3.02 -13.09
CA ILE A 258 11.65 4.09 -13.69
C ILE A 258 10.77 3.53 -14.82
N ASP A 259 11.35 2.77 -15.73
CA ASP A 259 10.62 2.22 -16.87
C ASP A 259 9.45 1.34 -16.42
N ARG A 260 9.65 0.54 -15.37
CA ARG A 260 8.61 -0.33 -14.81
C ARG A 260 7.51 0.41 -14.06
N VAL A 261 7.84 1.46 -13.33
CA VAL A 261 6.82 2.19 -12.57
C VAL A 261 6.05 3.21 -13.41
N LYS A 262 6.61 3.63 -14.53
CA LYS A 262 6.06 4.68 -15.38
C LYS A 262 4.61 4.46 -15.81
N PRO A 263 4.16 3.26 -16.26
CA PRO A 263 2.76 3.03 -16.61
C PRO A 263 1.79 3.33 -15.45
N PHE A 264 2.15 2.94 -14.23
CA PHE A 264 1.37 3.25 -13.03
C PHE A 264 1.34 4.74 -12.73
N VAL A 265 2.49 5.41 -12.75
CA VAL A 265 2.61 6.85 -12.49
C VAL A 265 1.79 7.67 -13.50
N GLU A 266 1.87 7.32 -14.77
CA GLU A 266 1.08 7.99 -15.83
C GLU A 266 -0.42 7.78 -15.63
N TRP A 267 -0.84 6.57 -15.25
CA TRP A 267 -2.23 6.26 -14.95
C TRP A 267 -2.75 7.05 -13.74
N ILE A 268 -1.97 7.15 -12.66
CA ILE A 268 -2.29 7.96 -11.48
C ILE A 268 -2.50 9.42 -11.87
N LYS A 269 -1.59 10.01 -12.64
CA LYS A 269 -1.68 11.39 -13.11
C LYS A 269 -2.89 11.64 -14.02
N GLN A 270 -3.12 10.75 -14.98
CA GLN A 270 -4.22 10.85 -15.92
C GLN A 270 -5.57 10.84 -15.21
N ASN A 271 -5.73 9.99 -14.20
CA ASN A 271 -6.97 9.84 -13.45
C ASN A 271 -7.05 10.76 -12.23
N LYS A 272 -5.98 11.49 -11.87
CA LYS A 272 -5.88 12.38 -10.70
C LYS A 272 -6.12 11.65 -9.39
N PHE A 273 -5.55 10.46 -9.27
CA PHE A 273 -5.61 9.65 -8.07
C PHE A 273 -4.34 9.80 -7.21
N HIS A 274 -4.40 9.23 -6.01
CA HIS A 274 -3.23 9.01 -5.17
C HIS A 274 -2.58 7.70 -5.53
N GLY A 275 -1.27 7.76 -5.80
CA GLY A 275 -0.45 6.59 -6.03
C GLY A 275 0.44 6.29 -4.83
N PHE A 276 0.68 5.02 -4.58
CA PHE A 276 1.56 4.52 -3.54
C PHE A 276 2.32 3.30 -4.04
N ILE A 277 3.61 3.17 -3.69
CA ILE A 277 4.37 1.96 -3.98
C ILE A 277 4.51 1.16 -2.69
N GLY A 278 3.70 0.11 -2.55
CA GLY A 278 3.65 -0.72 -1.34
C GLY A 278 4.92 -1.51 -1.12
N GLU A 279 5.52 -1.99 -2.23
CA GLU A 279 6.74 -2.77 -2.16
C GLU A 279 7.71 -2.41 -3.29
N TYR A 280 8.96 -2.23 -2.91
CA TYR A 280 10.15 -2.18 -3.76
C TYR A 280 11.37 -2.55 -2.91
N GLY A 281 12.36 -3.18 -3.49
CA GLY A 281 13.56 -3.58 -2.77
C GLY A 281 14.67 -4.02 -3.71
N ILE A 282 15.90 -4.03 -3.21
CA ILE A 282 17.09 -4.43 -3.96
C ILE A 282 18.00 -5.34 -3.15
N PRO A 283 18.78 -6.21 -3.80
CA PRO A 283 19.84 -6.98 -3.14
C PRO A 283 20.95 -6.09 -2.56
N ASP A 284 21.65 -6.61 -1.56
CA ASP A 284 22.80 -5.95 -0.91
C ASP A 284 24.17 -6.40 -1.45
N ASN A 285 24.18 -7.24 -2.48
CA ASN A 285 25.36 -7.94 -2.98
C ASN A 285 26.11 -7.23 -4.13
N ASP A 286 25.51 -6.22 -4.76
CA ASP A 286 26.09 -5.48 -5.87
C ASP A 286 25.74 -3.99 -5.76
N PRO A 287 26.72 -3.07 -5.73
CA PRO A 287 26.47 -1.63 -5.56
C PRO A 287 25.69 -0.98 -6.71
N ARG A 288 25.59 -1.62 -7.88
CA ARG A 288 24.82 -1.08 -9.01
C ARG A 288 23.31 -1.10 -8.74
N TRP A 289 22.83 -1.99 -7.88
CA TRP A 289 21.46 -1.94 -7.41
C TRP A 289 21.12 -0.63 -6.68
N ASN A 290 22.09 -0.06 -5.95
CA ASN A 290 21.90 1.22 -5.27
C ASN A 290 21.69 2.38 -6.24
N GLU A 291 22.36 2.38 -7.40
CA GLU A 291 22.13 3.36 -8.45
C GLU A 291 20.72 3.26 -9.02
N THR A 292 20.28 2.03 -9.34
CA THR A 292 18.90 1.79 -9.80
C THR A 292 17.87 2.25 -8.77
N LEU A 293 18.09 1.97 -7.48
CA LEU A 293 17.21 2.43 -6.40
C LEU A 293 17.19 3.95 -6.27
N ASP A 294 18.35 4.61 -6.37
CA ASP A 294 18.47 6.06 -6.26
C ASP A 294 17.68 6.78 -7.37
N LEU A 295 17.84 6.33 -8.61
CA LEU A 295 17.09 6.88 -9.74
C LEU A 295 15.59 6.64 -9.61
N PHE A 296 15.20 5.44 -9.18
CA PHE A 296 13.81 5.09 -8.95
C PHE A 296 13.15 5.98 -7.88
N LEU A 297 13.79 6.12 -6.72
CA LEU A 297 13.27 6.96 -5.64
C LEU A 297 13.22 8.45 -6.02
N GLY A 298 14.23 8.93 -6.75
CA GLY A 298 14.21 10.28 -7.32
C GLY A 298 13.02 10.51 -8.24
N TYR A 299 12.75 9.56 -9.13
CA TYR A 299 11.60 9.64 -10.03
C TYR A 299 10.26 9.62 -9.27
N LEU A 300 10.10 8.78 -8.25
CA LEU A 300 8.90 8.78 -7.42
C LEU A 300 8.70 10.12 -6.71
N GLN A 301 9.78 10.68 -6.14
CA GLN A 301 9.74 11.98 -5.45
C GLN A 301 9.32 13.12 -6.39
N GLU A 302 9.88 13.18 -7.61
CA GLU A 302 9.53 14.17 -8.63
C GLU A 302 8.06 14.08 -9.05
N ASN A 303 7.45 12.91 -8.89
CA ASN A 303 6.07 12.64 -9.26
C ASN A 303 5.10 12.67 -8.06
N GLY A 304 5.58 13.00 -6.86
CA GLY A 304 4.76 13.08 -5.64
C GLY A 304 4.18 11.75 -5.20
N ILE A 305 4.86 10.63 -5.50
CA ILE A 305 4.48 9.28 -5.11
C ILE A 305 5.39 8.82 -3.98
N ASN A 306 4.82 8.32 -2.91
CA ASN A 306 5.54 7.72 -1.79
C ASN A 306 5.43 6.20 -1.79
N GLY A 307 6.14 5.54 -0.89
CA GLY A 307 6.14 4.09 -0.82
C GLY A 307 6.87 3.52 0.39
N THR A 308 6.87 2.19 0.49
CA THR A 308 7.51 1.45 1.57
C THR A 308 8.48 0.41 1.02
N TYR A 309 9.71 0.43 1.54
CA TYR A 309 10.76 -0.52 1.16
C TYR A 309 10.43 -1.95 1.66
N TRP A 310 10.64 -2.98 0.85
CA TRP A 310 10.55 -4.39 1.21
C TRP A 310 11.95 -4.98 1.43
N ALA A 311 12.37 -5.38 2.67
CA ALA A 311 11.58 -5.28 3.87
C ALA A 311 12.49 -5.10 5.09
N ALA A 312 11.87 -5.04 6.24
CA ALA A 312 12.56 -4.97 7.52
C ALA A 312 11.70 -5.57 8.64
N GLY A 313 12.27 -5.63 9.85
CA GLY A 313 11.60 -6.13 11.04
C GLY A 313 12.39 -7.24 11.72
N PRO A 314 11.87 -7.83 12.79
CA PRO A 314 12.46 -9.01 13.41
C PRO A 314 12.54 -10.20 12.44
N TRP A 315 13.55 -11.06 12.62
CA TRP A 315 13.78 -12.34 11.90
C TRP A 315 14.20 -12.22 10.43
N TRP A 316 14.68 -11.04 9.99
CA TRP A 316 15.17 -10.81 8.62
C TRP A 316 16.69 -10.91 8.45
N ASP A 317 17.43 -11.45 9.40
CA ASP A 317 18.89 -11.38 9.52
C ASP A 317 19.67 -11.73 8.24
N SER A 318 19.25 -12.76 7.51
CA SER A 318 19.97 -13.27 6.33
C SER A 318 19.31 -12.91 4.99
N TYR A 319 18.16 -12.25 5.01
CA TYR A 319 17.46 -11.90 3.77
C TYR A 319 18.20 -10.80 3.02
N PHE A 320 18.50 -11.04 1.77
CA PHE A 320 19.38 -10.21 0.96
C PHE A 320 18.81 -8.81 0.63
N MET A 321 17.50 -8.63 0.64
CA MET A 321 16.86 -7.32 0.49
C MET A 321 16.59 -6.61 1.84
N ALA A 322 16.76 -7.30 2.97
CA ALA A 322 16.47 -6.68 4.25
C ALA A 322 17.30 -5.45 4.53
N ILE A 323 16.68 -4.39 5.06
CA ILE A 323 17.38 -3.19 5.54
C ILE A 323 17.48 -3.13 7.07
N THR A 324 17.03 -4.19 7.77
CA THR A 324 17.31 -4.36 9.20
C THR A 324 18.83 -4.40 9.41
N PRO A 325 19.38 -3.63 10.37
CA PRO A 325 20.81 -3.64 10.66
C PRO A 325 21.35 -5.04 10.92
N LYS A 326 22.52 -5.33 10.39
CA LYS A 326 23.23 -6.58 10.63
C LYS A 326 24.49 -6.31 11.45
N ASP A 327 24.68 -7.01 12.54
CA ASP A 327 25.81 -6.82 13.47
C ASP A 327 25.97 -5.35 13.93
N GLY A 328 24.83 -4.66 14.13
CA GLY A 328 24.79 -3.26 14.55
C GLY A 328 25.18 -2.25 13.45
N LYS A 329 25.29 -2.68 12.20
CA LYS A 329 25.63 -1.85 11.05
C LYS A 329 24.48 -1.73 10.08
N ASP A 330 24.30 -0.54 9.51
CA ASP A 330 23.35 -0.32 8.43
C ASP A 330 23.66 -1.20 7.22
N ARG A 331 22.61 -1.62 6.52
CA ARG A 331 22.74 -2.31 5.22
C ARG A 331 23.13 -1.32 4.11
N PRO A 332 23.75 -1.79 3.02
CA PRO A 332 24.23 -0.93 1.92
C PRO A 332 23.14 -0.06 1.27
N GLN A 333 21.88 -0.48 1.34
CA GLN A 333 20.73 0.27 0.79
C GLN A 333 20.36 1.50 1.64
N MET A 334 20.65 1.48 2.94
CA MET A 334 20.17 2.49 3.89
C MET A 334 20.62 3.92 3.53
N PRO A 335 21.88 4.19 3.15
CA PRO A 335 22.30 5.55 2.77
C PRO A 335 21.52 6.14 1.58
N ILE A 336 21.05 5.27 0.66
CA ILE A 336 20.22 5.71 -0.47
C ILE A 336 18.82 6.06 0.04
N ILE A 337 18.23 5.23 0.86
CA ILE A 337 16.89 5.45 1.42
C ILE A 337 16.88 6.74 2.26
N GLU A 338 17.86 6.94 3.15
CA GLU A 338 17.97 8.13 4.00
C GLU A 338 18.06 9.45 3.21
N LYS A 339 18.64 9.43 2.02
CA LYS A 339 18.73 10.61 1.14
C LYS A 339 17.34 11.18 0.84
N TYR A 340 16.35 10.32 0.67
CA TYR A 340 14.97 10.72 0.33
C TYR A 340 14.13 11.04 1.56
N THR A 341 14.33 10.35 2.69
CA THR A 341 13.62 10.64 3.94
C THR A 341 14.04 12.01 4.52
N SER A 342 15.29 12.42 4.34
CA SER A 342 15.82 13.69 4.87
C SER A 342 15.32 14.94 4.14
N THR A 343 14.84 14.83 2.90
CA THR A 343 14.42 15.97 2.07
C THR A 343 13.02 16.49 2.40
N PHE A 344 12.23 15.75 3.19
CA PHE A 344 10.87 16.13 3.63
C PHE A 344 10.83 16.74 5.03
N LYS A 345 11.89 17.46 5.41
CA LYS A 345 11.84 18.33 6.58
C LYS A 345 10.94 19.53 6.24
N LYS A 346 9.87 19.70 7.03
CA LYS A 346 9.06 20.92 7.02
C LYS A 346 9.88 22.16 7.16
#